data_b4a49867cc45c0fdec5fc5b64ab11e9c
#
_entry.id   b4a49867cc45c0fdec5fc5b64ab11e9c
#
_cell.length_a   1.000
_cell.length_b   1.000
_cell.length_c   1.000
_cell.angle_alpha   90.00
_cell.angle_beta   90.00
_cell.angle_gamma   90.00
#
_symmetry.space_group_name_H-M   'P 1'
#
loop_
_entity.id
_entity.type
_entity.pdbx_description
1 polymer ?
#
loop_
_entity_poly.entity_id
_entity_poly.type
_entity_poly.pdbx_seq_one_letter_code
_entity_poly.pdbx_strand_id
1 'polypeptide(L)'
;MSEWEQLVDEILRSLWEDDPVFATACGIHDYDNKLASLAPDTVEQHISVLKRFAAQLEQFNGNLSKDQDADRRALLAWVRGQIINWEAIQWHKKEPALYLDHCLYGAYLLVARDFAPLPQRMECLANRLREFRRVLDEAKVNLQPTQVPQVYVETAAETLEGAKAFLQSVVPQAVEQLSDESLRRDVLRAVDEAGVALTDFEAWFREKIVPEAKGNFAIGTDLFVQLLRDEHLISEAPDELEAMGREVLERTKVELAEVANAIDPDSPWFELVERLKDYHPPRERIVETYAEEVAKARQFIVDKNIVTVPEGERLRVVETPAFERATTPYAAYMPPAPFDENSEGLFYVTPIDPKEPEEVQRDRLRGHCIYALPITVIHEAYPGHHLQLTVAARSPSKVRKVFGNNLFVEGWALYCEELMWEQGYTSDLRVRLFQLKDLVWRAVRVIVDVGLHCKGMSFNEAVNWLVNEAHLEYSNAVAEVRRYTASPTQPLSYLTGKMAILKLRQECQRREGSNFSLQRFHDRLLACGGLPIRLVEEMLQ
;
A
#
# COMPACT_ATOMS: atom_id res chain seq x y z
N MET A 1 -27.03 8.32 -19.41
CA MET A 1 -26.07 8.65 -18.35
C MET A 1 -26.74 9.64 -17.42
N SER A 2 -26.86 9.34 -16.14
CA SER A 2 -27.44 10.24 -15.13
C SER A 2 -26.52 11.43 -14.83
N GLU A 3 -27.05 12.48 -14.19
CA GLU A 3 -26.22 13.62 -13.74
C GLU A 3 -25.10 13.15 -12.78
N TRP A 4 -25.38 12.14 -11.95
CA TRP A 4 -24.40 11.54 -11.08
C TRP A 4 -23.25 10.88 -11.87
N GLU A 5 -23.57 10.04 -12.85
CA GLU A 5 -22.56 9.38 -13.69
C GLU A 5 -21.73 10.39 -14.46
N GLN A 6 -22.34 11.49 -14.94
CA GLN A 6 -21.63 12.58 -15.62
C GLN A 6 -20.63 13.27 -14.70
N LEU A 7 -21.03 13.56 -13.46
CA LEU A 7 -20.14 14.18 -12.47
C LEU A 7 -18.97 13.23 -12.12
N VAL A 8 -19.23 11.94 -11.90
CA VAL A 8 -18.16 10.96 -11.63
C VAL A 8 -17.19 10.90 -12.80
N ASP A 9 -17.68 10.87 -14.05
CA ASP A 9 -16.83 10.80 -15.23
C ASP A 9 -16.02 12.10 -15.44
N GLU A 10 -16.59 13.27 -15.10
CA GLU A 10 -15.86 14.55 -15.10
C GLU A 10 -14.70 14.51 -14.10
N ILE A 11 -14.99 14.09 -12.84
CA ILE A 11 -13.98 14.01 -11.79
C ILE A 11 -12.87 13.05 -12.17
N LEU A 12 -13.19 11.82 -12.59
CA LEU A 12 -12.20 10.81 -12.96
C LEU A 12 -11.33 11.27 -14.12
N ARG A 13 -11.93 11.85 -15.16
CA ARG A 13 -11.17 12.37 -16.31
C ARG A 13 -10.20 13.47 -15.88
N SER A 14 -10.64 14.41 -15.05
CA SER A 14 -9.77 15.46 -14.54
C SER A 14 -8.62 14.89 -13.72
N LEU A 15 -8.88 13.90 -12.86
CA LEU A 15 -7.82 13.26 -12.07
C LEU A 15 -6.81 12.52 -12.93
N TRP A 16 -7.24 11.85 -14.01
CA TRP A 16 -6.34 11.16 -14.93
C TRP A 16 -5.52 12.11 -15.79
N GLU A 17 -6.07 13.26 -16.17
CA GLU A 17 -5.35 14.33 -16.86
C GLU A 17 -4.30 14.97 -15.94
N ASP A 18 -4.65 15.18 -14.66
CA ASP A 18 -3.77 15.77 -13.65
C ASP A 18 -2.67 14.80 -13.19
N ASP A 19 -3.00 13.50 -13.10
CA ASP A 19 -2.05 12.43 -12.73
C ASP A 19 -2.05 11.27 -13.75
N PRO A 20 -1.25 11.37 -14.82
CA PRO A 20 -1.05 10.32 -15.81
C PRO A 20 -0.54 8.99 -15.24
N VAL A 21 0.21 9.00 -14.15
CA VAL A 21 0.72 7.79 -13.51
C VAL A 21 -0.41 7.04 -12.81
N PHE A 22 -1.29 7.75 -12.12
CA PHE A 22 -2.50 7.18 -11.55
C PHE A 22 -3.44 6.64 -12.64
N ALA A 23 -3.58 7.33 -13.77
CA ALA A 23 -4.34 6.84 -14.92
C ALA A 23 -3.81 5.48 -15.41
N THR A 24 -2.49 5.36 -15.63
CA THR A 24 -1.84 4.08 -16.03
C THR A 24 -2.08 3.00 -14.97
N ALA A 25 -1.98 3.33 -13.68
CA ALA A 25 -2.23 2.39 -12.59
C ALA A 25 -3.68 1.87 -12.59
N CYS A 26 -4.64 2.69 -13.01
CA CYS A 26 -6.04 2.32 -13.17
C CYS A 26 -6.35 1.53 -14.46
N GLY A 27 -5.42 1.46 -15.42
CA GLY A 27 -5.65 0.85 -16.74
C GLY A 27 -6.24 1.83 -17.76
N ILE A 28 -5.98 3.13 -17.59
CA ILE A 28 -6.33 4.19 -18.53
C ILE A 28 -5.06 4.63 -19.25
N HIS A 29 -4.94 4.26 -20.53
CA HIS A 29 -3.67 4.34 -21.27
C HIS A 29 -3.54 5.55 -22.19
N ASP A 30 -4.51 6.48 -22.17
CA ASP A 30 -4.48 7.69 -23.00
C ASP A 30 -3.38 8.67 -22.58
N TYR A 31 -2.82 8.51 -21.36
CA TYR A 31 -1.85 9.41 -20.77
C TYR A 31 -0.48 8.77 -20.49
N ASP A 32 -0.23 7.55 -20.99
CA ASP A 32 0.97 6.76 -20.69
C ASP A 32 2.29 7.42 -21.08
N ASN A 33 2.25 8.37 -22.01
CA ASN A 33 3.42 9.08 -22.50
C ASN A 33 3.79 10.35 -21.70
N LYS A 34 3.12 10.60 -20.56
CA LYS A 34 3.26 11.84 -19.77
C LYS A 34 3.54 11.55 -18.31
N LEU A 35 4.16 12.52 -17.63
CA LEU A 35 4.18 12.68 -16.17
C LEU A 35 3.37 13.92 -15.78
N ALA A 36 2.81 13.93 -14.56
CA ALA A 36 2.14 15.11 -14.02
C ALA A 36 3.10 16.31 -13.96
N SER A 37 2.59 17.51 -14.13
CA SER A 37 3.31 18.71 -13.74
C SER A 37 3.07 19.01 -12.28
N LEU A 38 4.16 19.25 -11.57
CA LEU A 38 4.16 19.68 -10.16
C LEU A 38 4.66 21.14 -10.04
N ALA A 39 4.59 21.92 -11.12
CA ALA A 39 4.90 23.34 -11.09
C ALA A 39 3.98 24.08 -10.09
N PRO A 40 4.44 25.15 -9.41
CA PRO A 40 3.65 25.86 -8.40
C PRO A 40 2.25 26.23 -8.86
N ASP A 41 2.13 26.79 -10.05
CA ASP A 41 0.83 27.22 -10.63
C ASP A 41 -0.08 26.00 -10.88
N THR A 42 0.51 24.87 -11.31
CA THR A 42 -0.26 23.62 -11.54
C THR A 42 -0.75 23.02 -10.21
N VAL A 43 0.08 23.06 -9.17
CA VAL A 43 -0.34 22.62 -7.83
C VAL A 43 -1.49 23.48 -7.29
N GLU A 44 -1.41 24.82 -7.44
CA GLU A 44 -2.51 25.73 -7.04
C GLU A 44 -3.79 25.46 -7.85
N GLN A 45 -3.68 25.22 -9.15
CA GLN A 45 -4.79 24.83 -10.00
C GLN A 45 -5.40 23.51 -9.57
N HIS A 46 -4.58 22.50 -9.28
CA HIS A 46 -5.02 21.17 -8.79
C HIS A 46 -5.83 21.32 -7.50
N ILE A 47 -5.34 22.06 -6.52
CA ILE A 47 -6.06 22.35 -5.26
C ILE A 47 -7.41 23.04 -5.55
N SER A 48 -7.44 24.00 -6.47
CA SER A 48 -8.66 24.71 -6.84
C SER A 48 -9.69 23.79 -7.50
N VAL A 49 -9.24 22.86 -8.34
CA VAL A 49 -10.08 21.84 -8.97
C VAL A 49 -10.66 20.88 -7.93
N LEU A 50 -9.83 20.39 -7.00
CA LEU A 50 -10.29 19.52 -5.91
C LEU A 50 -11.35 20.22 -5.04
N LYS A 51 -11.16 21.50 -4.69
CA LYS A 51 -12.16 22.31 -3.95
C LYS A 51 -13.48 22.48 -4.72
N ARG A 52 -13.41 22.68 -6.03
CA ARG A 52 -14.60 22.72 -6.87
C ARG A 52 -15.34 21.39 -6.83
N PHE A 53 -14.65 20.27 -6.96
CA PHE A 53 -15.26 18.93 -6.89
C PHE A 53 -15.84 18.64 -5.50
N ALA A 54 -15.17 19.03 -4.43
CA ALA A 54 -15.72 18.91 -3.09
C ALA A 54 -17.06 19.67 -2.97
N ALA A 55 -17.11 20.92 -3.44
CA ALA A 55 -18.34 21.72 -3.42
C ALA A 55 -19.45 21.11 -4.30
N GLN A 56 -19.14 20.59 -5.49
CA GLN A 56 -20.11 19.93 -6.36
C GLN A 56 -20.67 18.64 -5.70
N LEU A 57 -19.81 17.83 -5.07
CA LEU A 57 -20.21 16.61 -4.36
C LEU A 57 -21.05 16.92 -3.11
N GLU A 58 -20.74 17.98 -2.36
CA GLU A 58 -21.49 18.42 -1.19
C GLU A 58 -22.88 18.95 -1.56
N GLN A 59 -22.96 19.73 -2.63
CA GLN A 59 -24.18 20.38 -3.09
C GLN A 59 -25.02 19.51 -4.02
N PHE A 60 -24.55 18.29 -4.36
CA PHE A 60 -25.26 17.41 -5.26
C PHE A 60 -26.63 17.04 -4.67
N ASN A 61 -27.71 17.49 -5.32
CA ASN A 61 -29.09 17.32 -4.88
C ASN A 61 -29.93 16.43 -5.81
N GLY A 62 -29.27 15.72 -6.76
CA GLY A 62 -29.92 14.74 -7.62
C GLY A 62 -30.45 13.55 -6.81
N ASN A 63 -31.42 12.84 -7.39
CA ASN A 63 -31.97 11.66 -6.76
C ASN A 63 -30.96 10.50 -6.84
N LEU A 64 -30.35 10.15 -5.70
CA LEU A 64 -29.37 9.07 -5.56
C LEU A 64 -29.98 7.84 -4.90
N SER A 65 -29.61 6.66 -5.38
CA SER A 65 -29.80 5.42 -4.63
C SER A 65 -28.93 5.42 -3.36
N LYS A 66 -29.21 4.50 -2.42
CA LYS A 66 -28.36 4.30 -1.23
C LYS A 66 -26.90 4.05 -1.60
N ASP A 67 -26.66 3.24 -2.64
CA ASP A 67 -25.33 2.94 -3.16
C ASP A 67 -24.64 4.20 -3.74
N GLN A 68 -25.34 4.95 -4.54
CA GLN A 68 -24.80 6.17 -5.15
C GLN A 68 -24.52 7.27 -4.11
N ASP A 69 -25.31 7.38 -3.04
CA ASP A 69 -25.00 8.31 -1.95
C ASP A 69 -23.77 7.86 -1.15
N ALA A 70 -23.60 6.57 -0.91
CA ALA A 70 -22.40 6.04 -0.31
C ALA A 70 -21.16 6.32 -1.19
N ASP A 71 -21.26 6.13 -2.49
CA ASP A 71 -20.20 6.42 -3.47
C ASP A 71 -19.87 7.93 -3.49
N ARG A 72 -20.89 8.81 -3.46
CA ARG A 72 -20.72 10.27 -3.38
C ARG A 72 -19.94 10.69 -2.12
N ARG A 73 -20.33 10.14 -0.98
CA ARG A 73 -19.68 10.45 0.33
C ARG A 73 -18.24 9.90 0.36
N ALA A 74 -17.99 8.74 -0.21
CA ALA A 74 -16.65 8.16 -0.30
C ALA A 74 -15.74 8.98 -1.22
N LEU A 75 -16.25 9.39 -2.39
CA LEU A 75 -15.51 10.24 -3.31
C LEU A 75 -15.21 11.60 -2.69
N LEU A 76 -16.19 12.20 -1.98
CA LEU A 76 -15.98 13.44 -1.23
C LEU A 76 -14.91 13.29 -0.15
N ALA A 77 -14.92 12.18 0.59
CA ALA A 77 -13.92 11.90 1.62
C ALA A 77 -12.52 11.80 1.02
N TRP A 78 -12.36 11.09 -0.10
CA TRP A 78 -11.08 11.02 -0.81
C TRP A 78 -10.64 12.41 -1.30
N VAL A 79 -11.52 13.19 -1.93
CA VAL A 79 -11.18 14.55 -2.40
C VAL A 79 -10.75 15.45 -1.24
N ARG A 80 -11.41 15.37 -0.09
CA ARG A 80 -11.04 16.14 1.11
C ARG A 80 -9.67 15.73 1.65
N GLY A 81 -9.37 14.43 1.66
CA GLY A 81 -8.04 13.92 2.01
C GLY A 81 -6.97 14.52 1.10
N GLN A 82 -7.21 14.56 -0.23
CA GLN A 82 -6.27 15.19 -1.18
C GLN A 82 -6.09 16.69 -0.92
N ILE A 83 -7.17 17.42 -0.62
CA ILE A 83 -7.07 18.85 -0.26
C ILE A 83 -6.18 19.02 0.99
N ILE A 84 -6.37 18.21 2.03
CA ILE A 84 -5.54 18.25 3.24
C ILE A 84 -4.07 18.00 2.89
N ASN A 85 -3.77 16.98 2.08
CA ASN A 85 -2.42 16.62 1.69
C ASN A 85 -1.71 17.73 0.89
N TRP A 86 -2.40 18.33 -0.10
CA TRP A 86 -1.79 19.33 -0.97
C TRP A 86 -1.79 20.74 -0.36
N GLU A 87 -2.86 21.18 0.31
CA GLU A 87 -3.00 22.54 0.80
C GLU A 87 -2.49 22.73 2.23
N ALA A 88 -2.82 21.79 3.15
CA ALA A 88 -2.50 21.96 4.57
C ALA A 88 -1.16 21.31 4.95
N ILE A 89 -0.94 20.06 4.57
CA ILE A 89 0.32 19.36 4.85
C ILE A 89 1.44 19.83 3.91
N GLN A 90 1.11 20.09 2.64
CA GLN A 90 2.02 20.62 1.62
C GLN A 90 3.22 19.69 1.36
N TRP A 91 2.97 18.40 1.10
CA TRP A 91 4.02 17.43 0.81
C TRP A 91 5.00 17.90 -0.27
N HIS A 92 4.51 18.57 -1.32
CA HIS A 92 5.31 19.11 -2.41
C HIS A 92 6.40 20.11 -1.96
N LYS A 93 6.30 20.68 -0.74
CA LYS A 93 7.30 21.63 -0.22
C LYS A 93 8.33 20.99 0.70
N LYS A 94 8.05 19.78 1.22
CA LYS A 94 8.90 19.18 2.27
C LYS A 94 9.32 17.73 2.03
N GLU A 95 8.73 17.04 1.02
CA GLU A 95 9.01 15.62 0.73
C GLU A 95 9.73 15.49 -0.63
N PRO A 96 11.08 15.42 -0.64
CA PRO A 96 11.83 15.31 -1.89
C PRO A 96 11.59 14.00 -2.64
N ALA A 97 11.31 12.89 -1.91
CA ALA A 97 11.05 11.60 -2.52
C ALA A 97 9.75 11.60 -3.34
N LEU A 98 8.77 12.47 -3.04
CA LEU A 98 7.54 12.63 -3.83
C LEU A 98 7.82 12.77 -5.33
N TYR A 99 8.81 13.58 -5.69
CA TYR A 99 9.16 13.84 -7.10
C TYR A 99 9.91 12.67 -7.74
N LEU A 100 10.78 12.03 -6.97
CA LEU A 100 11.52 10.85 -7.40
C LEU A 100 10.59 9.66 -7.61
N ASP A 101 9.70 9.42 -6.67
CA ASP A 101 8.71 8.34 -6.74
C ASP A 101 7.74 8.55 -7.91
N HIS A 102 7.31 9.80 -8.14
CA HIS A 102 6.48 10.13 -9.30
C HIS A 102 7.17 9.77 -10.64
N CYS A 103 8.45 10.11 -10.76
CA CYS A 103 9.26 9.73 -11.92
C CYS A 103 9.42 8.22 -12.04
N LEU A 104 9.84 7.56 -10.96
CA LEU A 104 10.16 6.14 -10.93
C LEU A 104 8.94 5.26 -11.14
N TYR A 105 7.88 5.50 -10.37
CA TYR A 105 6.67 4.68 -10.46
C TYR A 105 6.00 4.84 -11.81
N GLY A 106 6.05 6.05 -12.39
CA GLY A 106 5.58 6.31 -13.74
C GLY A 106 6.34 5.52 -14.81
N ALA A 107 7.67 5.43 -14.69
CA ALA A 107 8.48 4.61 -15.59
C ALA A 107 8.31 3.11 -15.33
N TYR A 108 8.24 2.72 -14.06
CA TYR A 108 8.10 1.35 -13.60
C TYR A 108 6.84 0.66 -14.14
N LEU A 109 5.67 1.28 -14.07
CA LEU A 109 4.41 0.71 -14.54
C LEU A 109 4.45 0.30 -16.01
N LEU A 110 5.19 1.03 -16.85
CA LEU A 110 5.33 0.75 -18.29
C LEU A 110 6.24 -0.46 -18.57
N VAL A 111 7.14 -0.78 -17.62
CA VAL A 111 7.97 -1.98 -17.70
C VAL A 111 7.26 -3.19 -17.10
N ALA A 112 6.64 -3.02 -15.93
CA ALA A 112 6.11 -4.10 -15.12
C ALA A 112 4.79 -4.70 -15.63
N ARG A 113 3.92 -3.90 -16.26
CA ARG A 113 2.58 -4.34 -16.70
C ARG A 113 2.53 -4.62 -18.20
N ASP A 114 1.90 -5.76 -18.59
CA ASP A 114 1.73 -6.22 -19.96
C ASP A 114 0.36 -5.82 -20.56
N PHE A 115 0.01 -4.55 -20.47
CA PHE A 115 -1.26 -4.03 -20.99
C PHE A 115 -1.25 -3.74 -22.52
N ALA A 116 -0.06 -3.61 -23.11
CA ALA A 116 0.13 -3.32 -24.53
C ALA A 116 1.41 -3.98 -25.05
N PRO A 117 1.61 -4.12 -26.39
CA PRO A 117 2.85 -4.60 -26.97
C PRO A 117 4.07 -3.84 -26.43
N LEU A 118 5.15 -4.56 -26.14
CA LEU A 118 6.37 -3.98 -25.57
C LEU A 118 6.89 -2.75 -26.32
N PRO A 119 6.92 -2.71 -27.69
CA PRO A 119 7.36 -1.49 -28.40
C PRO A 119 6.55 -0.24 -28.02
N GLN A 120 5.22 -0.35 -27.95
CA GLN A 120 4.34 0.76 -27.57
C GLN A 120 4.62 1.25 -26.16
N ARG A 121 4.78 0.32 -25.20
CA ARG A 121 5.11 0.67 -23.81
C ARG A 121 6.48 1.33 -23.69
N MET A 122 7.46 0.88 -24.50
CA MET A 122 8.80 1.47 -24.51
C MET A 122 8.85 2.84 -25.17
N GLU A 123 8.00 3.14 -26.16
CA GLU A 123 7.82 4.51 -26.67
C GLU A 123 7.28 5.44 -25.59
N CYS A 124 6.27 5.02 -24.84
CA CYS A 124 5.73 5.78 -23.71
C CYS A 124 6.79 5.96 -22.61
N LEU A 125 7.57 4.91 -22.32
CA LEU A 125 8.67 4.98 -21.36
C LEU A 125 9.71 6.03 -21.74
N ALA A 126 10.16 6.05 -23.00
CA ALA A 126 11.11 7.05 -23.49
C ALA A 126 10.60 8.48 -23.26
N ASN A 127 9.31 8.70 -23.50
CA ASN A 127 8.69 10.00 -23.27
C ASN A 127 8.67 10.37 -21.78
N ARG A 128 8.27 9.45 -20.89
CA ARG A 128 8.28 9.70 -19.44
C ARG A 128 9.69 9.93 -18.90
N LEU A 129 10.69 9.20 -19.37
CA LEU A 129 12.09 9.41 -18.98
C LEU A 129 12.60 10.82 -19.34
N ARG A 130 12.21 11.36 -20.50
CA ARG A 130 12.55 12.74 -20.89
C ARG A 130 11.90 13.80 -19.99
N GLU A 131 10.74 13.49 -19.39
CA GLU A 131 10.05 14.38 -18.47
C GLU A 131 10.75 14.48 -17.09
N PHE A 132 11.65 13.54 -16.73
CA PHE A 132 12.36 13.59 -15.44
C PHE A 132 13.03 14.93 -15.18
N ARG A 133 13.68 15.53 -16.20
CA ARG A 133 14.31 16.86 -16.08
C ARG A 133 13.30 17.91 -15.60
N ARG A 134 12.14 17.98 -16.24
CA ARG A 134 11.09 18.96 -15.89
C ARG A 134 10.59 18.74 -14.46
N VAL A 135 10.22 17.51 -14.09
CA VAL A 135 9.69 17.20 -12.75
C VAL A 135 10.72 17.51 -11.66
N LEU A 136 11.99 17.17 -11.88
CA LEU A 136 13.06 17.45 -10.93
C LEU A 136 13.42 18.95 -10.84
N ASP A 137 13.27 19.72 -11.92
CA ASP A 137 13.43 21.17 -11.89
C ASP A 137 12.24 21.85 -11.17
N GLU A 138 11.02 21.33 -11.30
CA GLU A 138 9.85 21.74 -10.50
C GLU A 138 10.07 21.45 -9.01
N ALA A 139 10.69 20.31 -8.65
CA ALA A 139 11.08 20.00 -7.29
C ALA A 139 12.02 21.06 -6.69
N LYS A 140 13.01 21.53 -7.49
CA LYS A 140 13.95 22.58 -7.04
C LYS A 140 13.25 23.92 -6.75
N VAL A 141 12.12 24.19 -7.41
CA VAL A 141 11.30 25.39 -7.18
C VAL A 141 10.42 25.24 -5.95
N ASN A 142 9.81 24.09 -5.76
CA ASN A 142 8.81 23.86 -4.72
C ASN A 142 9.41 23.58 -3.34
N LEU A 143 10.48 22.77 -3.29
CA LEU A 143 11.06 22.33 -2.04
C LEU A 143 11.61 23.50 -1.23
N GLN A 144 11.21 23.57 0.03
CA GLN A 144 11.67 24.57 0.99
C GLN A 144 12.65 23.92 1.95
N PRO A 145 13.96 24.15 1.83
CA PRO A 145 15.01 23.41 2.54
C PRO A 145 14.77 23.30 4.05
N THR A 146 14.38 24.42 4.68
CA THR A 146 14.13 24.46 6.14
C THR A 146 12.87 23.73 6.58
N GLN A 147 11.98 23.36 5.66
CA GLN A 147 10.77 22.56 5.96
C GLN A 147 11.00 21.05 5.75
N VAL A 148 12.08 20.66 5.07
CA VAL A 148 12.41 19.25 4.84
C VAL A 148 12.91 18.62 6.15
N PRO A 149 12.27 17.57 6.66
CA PRO A 149 12.76 16.82 7.80
C PRO A 149 14.04 16.06 7.45
N GLN A 150 14.94 15.87 8.42
CA GLN A 150 16.19 15.12 8.19
C GLN A 150 15.91 13.68 7.73
N VAL A 151 14.87 13.03 8.24
CA VAL A 151 14.47 11.68 7.84
C VAL A 151 14.10 11.60 6.34
N TYR A 152 13.52 12.66 5.77
CA TYR A 152 13.17 12.69 4.34
C TYR A 152 14.39 12.91 3.44
N VAL A 153 15.45 13.51 3.98
CA VAL A 153 16.75 13.58 3.29
C VAL A 153 17.33 12.19 3.08
N GLU A 154 17.26 11.34 4.11
CA GLU A 154 17.75 9.96 4.04
C GLU A 154 16.91 9.13 3.06
N THR A 155 15.57 9.23 3.15
CA THR A 155 14.66 8.55 2.21
C THR A 155 14.94 8.97 0.77
N ALA A 156 15.03 10.27 0.49
CA ALA A 156 15.30 10.75 -0.86
C ALA A 156 16.66 10.30 -1.40
N ALA A 157 17.68 10.21 -0.54
CA ALA A 157 18.99 9.69 -0.95
C ALA A 157 18.92 8.21 -1.35
N GLU A 158 18.19 7.38 -0.60
CA GLU A 158 17.95 5.97 -0.94
C GLU A 158 17.14 5.84 -2.24
N THR A 159 16.08 6.64 -2.40
CA THR A 159 15.28 6.67 -3.63
C THR A 159 16.10 7.10 -4.85
N LEU A 160 17.02 8.06 -4.71
CA LEU A 160 17.94 8.45 -5.78
C LEU A 160 18.85 7.31 -6.23
N GLU A 161 19.41 6.55 -5.29
CA GLU A 161 20.23 5.37 -5.63
C GLU A 161 19.37 4.28 -6.31
N GLY A 162 18.15 4.05 -5.83
CA GLY A 162 17.19 3.14 -6.48
C GLY A 162 16.84 3.60 -7.91
N ALA A 163 16.65 4.90 -8.12
CA ALA A 163 16.37 5.47 -9.43
C ALA A 163 17.52 5.24 -10.43
N LYS A 164 18.75 5.45 -10.00
CA LYS A 164 19.93 5.18 -10.83
C LYS A 164 20.05 3.69 -11.17
N ALA A 165 19.85 2.82 -10.18
CA ALA A 165 19.87 1.37 -10.39
C ALA A 165 18.78 0.91 -11.38
N PHE A 166 17.58 1.49 -11.29
CA PHE A 166 16.49 1.24 -12.23
C PHE A 166 16.88 1.60 -13.67
N LEU A 167 17.43 2.79 -13.89
CA LEU A 167 17.88 3.25 -15.20
C LEU A 167 19.04 2.42 -15.75
N GLN A 168 19.97 1.98 -14.90
CA GLN A 168 21.18 1.27 -15.32
C GLN A 168 20.97 -0.24 -15.56
N SER A 169 19.98 -0.84 -14.94
CA SER A 169 19.80 -2.27 -14.96
C SER A 169 18.46 -2.70 -15.55
N VAL A 170 17.37 -2.10 -15.08
CA VAL A 170 16.00 -2.53 -15.38
C VAL A 170 15.58 -2.15 -16.78
N VAL A 171 15.67 -0.88 -17.11
CA VAL A 171 15.27 -0.37 -18.43
C VAL A 171 16.11 -1.04 -19.53
N PRO A 172 17.45 -1.15 -19.44
CA PRO A 172 18.24 -1.86 -20.44
C PRO A 172 17.81 -3.32 -20.67
N GLN A 173 17.50 -4.08 -19.60
CA GLN A 173 17.02 -5.47 -19.73
C GLN A 173 15.68 -5.56 -20.48
N ALA A 174 14.75 -4.61 -20.23
CA ALA A 174 13.50 -4.55 -20.97
C ALA A 174 13.74 -4.18 -22.45
N VAL A 175 14.65 -3.27 -22.70
CA VAL A 175 15.04 -2.80 -24.05
C VAL A 175 15.70 -3.90 -24.87
N GLU A 176 16.48 -4.82 -24.26
CA GLU A 176 17.08 -5.96 -24.96
C GLU A 176 16.07 -6.85 -25.66
N GLN A 177 14.84 -6.89 -25.19
CA GLN A 177 13.74 -7.67 -25.78
C GLN A 177 13.13 -7.03 -27.04
N LEU A 178 13.48 -5.77 -27.35
CA LEU A 178 13.00 -5.07 -28.55
C LEU A 178 13.74 -5.57 -29.80
N SER A 179 13.01 -5.83 -30.85
CA SER A 179 13.58 -6.14 -32.18
C SER A 179 13.91 -4.88 -33.00
N ASP A 180 13.28 -3.73 -32.68
CA ASP A 180 13.50 -2.46 -33.36
C ASP A 180 14.73 -1.73 -32.78
N GLU A 181 15.82 -1.73 -33.55
CA GLU A 181 17.07 -1.07 -33.20
C GLU A 181 16.97 0.48 -33.12
N SER A 182 16.02 1.09 -33.82
CA SER A 182 15.81 2.54 -33.74
C SER A 182 15.15 2.91 -32.41
N LEU A 183 14.10 2.19 -32.05
CA LEU A 183 13.41 2.36 -30.77
C LEU A 183 14.34 2.04 -29.59
N ARG A 184 15.11 0.94 -29.70
CA ARG A 184 16.11 0.56 -28.70
C ARG A 184 17.08 1.73 -28.40
N ARG A 185 17.66 2.33 -29.44
CA ARG A 185 18.56 3.49 -29.29
C ARG A 185 17.86 4.73 -28.75
N ASP A 186 16.59 4.93 -29.09
CA ASP A 186 15.81 6.08 -28.61
C ASP A 186 15.52 5.97 -27.11
N VAL A 187 15.12 4.78 -26.62
CA VAL A 187 14.89 4.52 -25.19
C VAL A 187 16.21 4.67 -24.41
N LEU A 188 17.32 4.10 -24.90
CA LEU A 188 18.62 4.23 -24.22
C LEU A 188 19.11 5.68 -24.13
N ARG A 189 18.84 6.49 -25.17
CA ARG A 189 19.11 7.93 -25.10
C ARG A 189 18.27 8.61 -24.02
N ALA A 190 16.98 8.29 -23.93
CA ALA A 190 16.12 8.83 -22.87
C ALA A 190 16.56 8.38 -21.47
N VAL A 191 17.13 7.17 -21.33
CA VAL A 191 17.79 6.71 -20.08
C VAL A 191 18.96 7.60 -19.72
N ASP A 192 19.84 7.92 -20.70
CA ASP A 192 20.98 8.80 -20.46
C ASP A 192 20.53 10.21 -20.05
N GLU A 193 19.52 10.78 -20.72
CA GLU A 193 18.92 12.07 -20.40
C GLU A 193 18.34 12.11 -18.98
N ALA A 194 17.60 11.06 -18.58
CA ALA A 194 17.07 10.90 -17.23
C ALA A 194 18.18 10.75 -16.19
N GLY A 195 19.23 9.98 -16.49
CA GLY A 195 20.41 9.81 -15.64
C GLY A 195 21.14 11.12 -15.36
N VAL A 196 21.28 11.98 -16.38
CA VAL A 196 21.83 13.34 -16.23
C VAL A 196 20.92 14.19 -15.34
N ALA A 197 19.59 14.11 -15.53
CA ALA A 197 18.65 14.87 -14.71
C ALA A 197 18.70 14.47 -13.21
N LEU A 198 18.79 13.16 -12.92
CA LEU A 198 18.96 12.65 -11.55
C LEU A 198 20.27 13.11 -10.93
N THR A 199 21.38 13.11 -11.70
CA THR A 199 22.70 13.56 -11.22
C THR A 199 22.70 15.05 -10.88
N ASP A 200 22.09 15.87 -11.74
CA ASP A 200 21.97 17.32 -11.52
C ASP A 200 21.06 17.62 -10.30
N PHE A 201 19.98 16.85 -10.15
CA PHE A 201 19.11 16.98 -8.97
C PHE A 201 19.84 16.58 -7.69
N GLU A 202 20.57 15.47 -7.69
CA GLU A 202 21.37 15.03 -6.53
C GLU A 202 22.39 16.07 -6.11
N ALA A 203 23.13 16.66 -7.07
CA ALA A 203 24.11 17.71 -6.77
C ALA A 203 23.44 18.91 -6.09
N TRP A 204 22.32 19.38 -6.66
CA TRP A 204 21.53 20.47 -6.07
C TRP A 204 20.97 20.09 -4.70
N PHE A 205 20.44 18.87 -4.55
CA PHE A 205 19.88 18.37 -3.30
C PHE A 205 20.91 18.35 -2.18
N ARG A 206 22.12 17.83 -2.46
CA ARG A 206 23.24 17.81 -1.51
C ARG A 206 23.71 19.22 -1.13
N GLU A 207 23.69 20.17 -2.07
CA GLU A 207 24.14 21.54 -1.82
C GLU A 207 23.09 22.39 -1.11
N LYS A 208 21.81 22.26 -1.47
CA LYS A 208 20.74 23.18 -1.04
C LYS A 208 19.81 22.63 0.02
N ILE A 209 19.49 21.32 -0.02
CA ILE A 209 18.53 20.72 0.92
C ILE A 209 19.24 20.18 2.16
N VAL A 210 20.22 19.30 1.96
CA VAL A 210 20.87 18.57 3.07
C VAL A 210 21.39 19.48 4.19
N PRO A 211 22.07 20.63 3.93
CA PRO A 211 22.60 21.48 4.99
C PRO A 211 21.54 22.23 5.80
N GLU A 212 20.35 22.44 5.21
CA GLU A 212 19.28 23.27 5.78
C GLU A 212 18.10 22.45 6.30
N ALA A 213 18.13 21.13 6.12
CA ALA A 213 17.04 20.23 6.51
C ALA A 213 16.88 20.18 8.03
N LYS A 214 15.80 20.78 8.52
CA LYS A 214 15.44 20.85 9.96
C LYS A 214 13.93 20.89 10.17
N GLY A 215 13.17 20.53 9.14
CA GLY A 215 11.72 20.49 9.19
C GLY A 215 11.19 19.44 10.19
N ASN A 216 9.93 19.58 10.53
CA ASN A 216 9.22 18.61 11.35
C ASN A 216 8.39 17.69 10.45
N PHE A 217 8.52 16.38 10.63
CA PHE A 217 7.68 15.39 9.95
C PHE A 217 6.26 15.33 10.56
N ALA A 218 6.11 15.62 11.86
CA ALA A 218 4.81 15.57 12.52
C ALA A 218 3.85 16.61 11.93
N ILE A 219 2.66 16.15 11.54
CA ILE A 219 1.62 17.03 10.98
C ILE A 219 0.82 17.76 12.06
N GLY A 220 0.91 17.33 13.32
CA GLY A 220 0.17 17.87 14.45
C GLY A 220 -1.23 17.26 14.62
N THR A 221 -1.76 17.36 15.85
CA THR A 221 -3.03 16.75 16.24
C THR A 221 -4.20 17.23 15.39
N ASP A 222 -4.27 18.53 15.05
CA ASP A 222 -5.41 19.10 14.32
C ASP A 222 -5.54 18.51 12.92
N LEU A 223 -4.44 18.42 12.16
CA LEU A 223 -4.44 17.83 10.81
C LEU A 223 -4.64 16.32 10.87
N PHE A 224 -4.08 15.64 11.88
CA PHE A 224 -4.30 14.21 12.06
C PHE A 224 -5.78 13.89 12.32
N VAL A 225 -6.43 14.63 13.21
CA VAL A 225 -7.89 14.53 13.47
C VAL A 225 -8.69 14.86 12.21
N GLN A 226 -8.24 15.86 11.44
CA GLN A 226 -8.92 16.23 10.20
C GLN A 226 -8.86 15.09 9.16
N LEU A 227 -7.71 14.40 9.00
CA LEU A 227 -7.59 13.21 8.16
C LEU A 227 -8.52 12.08 8.63
N LEU A 228 -8.52 11.77 9.95
CA LEU A 228 -9.41 10.76 10.51
C LEU A 228 -10.88 11.04 10.18
N ARG A 229 -11.32 12.29 10.38
CA ARG A 229 -12.72 12.72 10.19
C ARG A 229 -13.11 12.83 8.72
N ASP A 230 -12.27 13.50 7.90
CA ASP A 230 -12.67 13.94 6.56
C ASP A 230 -12.31 12.94 5.47
N GLU A 231 -11.22 12.16 5.64
CA GLU A 231 -10.79 11.12 4.70
C GLU A 231 -11.27 9.73 5.13
N HIS A 232 -11.09 9.39 6.42
CA HIS A 232 -11.43 8.04 6.90
C HIS A 232 -12.85 7.92 7.45
N LEU A 233 -13.56 9.04 7.66
CA LEU A 233 -14.91 9.13 8.21
C LEU A 233 -15.04 8.44 9.59
N ILE A 234 -14.00 8.50 10.41
CA ILE A 234 -14.03 8.02 11.80
C ILE A 234 -14.00 9.18 12.77
N SER A 235 -14.64 8.97 13.93
CA SER A 235 -14.84 10.00 14.93
C SER A 235 -13.99 9.84 16.18
N GLU A 236 -13.30 8.70 16.28
CA GLU A 236 -12.44 8.36 17.39
C GLU A 236 -11.27 9.35 17.48
N ALA A 237 -11.05 9.86 18.68
CA ALA A 237 -9.91 10.73 18.95
C ALA A 237 -8.59 9.94 18.92
N PRO A 238 -7.44 10.59 18.61
CA PRO A 238 -6.13 9.92 18.64
C PRO A 238 -5.84 9.18 19.95
N ASP A 239 -6.25 9.74 21.09
CA ASP A 239 -6.07 9.09 22.40
C ASP A 239 -6.92 7.81 22.54
N GLU A 240 -8.11 7.77 21.96
CA GLU A 240 -8.98 6.58 21.97
C GLU A 240 -8.38 5.48 21.08
N LEU A 241 -7.85 5.85 19.91
CA LEU A 241 -7.16 4.92 19.02
C LEU A 241 -5.89 4.36 19.66
N GLU A 242 -5.07 5.20 20.30
CA GLU A 242 -3.89 4.74 21.03
C GLU A 242 -4.27 3.81 22.19
N ALA A 243 -5.31 4.13 22.96
CA ALA A 243 -5.80 3.28 24.04
C ALA A 243 -6.24 1.91 23.52
N MET A 244 -6.97 1.86 22.40
CA MET A 244 -7.31 0.61 21.71
C MET A 244 -6.04 -0.16 21.30
N GLY A 245 -5.06 0.51 20.71
CA GLY A 245 -3.79 -0.09 20.33
C GLY A 245 -3.07 -0.73 21.52
N ARG A 246 -3.02 -0.03 22.66
CA ARG A 246 -2.42 -0.54 23.91
C ARG A 246 -3.18 -1.73 24.49
N GLU A 247 -4.52 -1.69 24.49
CA GLU A 247 -5.35 -2.80 24.96
C GLU A 247 -5.11 -4.06 24.13
N VAL A 248 -5.11 -3.92 22.79
CA VAL A 248 -4.86 -5.06 21.90
C VAL A 248 -3.43 -5.57 22.06
N LEU A 249 -2.44 -4.69 22.21
CA LEU A 249 -1.04 -5.06 22.45
C LEU A 249 -0.91 -5.94 23.69
N GLU A 250 -1.42 -5.49 24.85
CA GLU A 250 -1.29 -6.24 26.10
C GLU A 250 -2.03 -7.58 26.06
N ARG A 251 -3.24 -7.60 25.52
CA ARG A 251 -4.00 -8.85 25.36
C ARG A 251 -3.28 -9.83 24.42
N THR A 252 -2.74 -9.34 23.31
CA THR A 252 -2.03 -10.19 22.35
C THR A 252 -0.73 -10.73 22.91
N LYS A 253 0.00 -9.96 23.72
CA LYS A 253 1.21 -10.44 24.42
C LYS A 253 0.90 -11.60 25.37
N VAL A 254 -0.22 -11.55 26.07
CA VAL A 254 -0.63 -12.65 26.97
C VAL A 254 -0.89 -13.92 26.13
N GLU A 255 -1.69 -13.83 25.08
CA GLU A 255 -1.96 -14.98 24.21
C GLU A 255 -0.70 -15.50 23.53
N LEU A 256 0.18 -14.59 23.08
CA LEU A 256 1.46 -14.95 22.46
C LEU A 256 2.36 -15.73 23.42
N ALA A 257 2.41 -15.32 24.69
CA ALA A 257 3.16 -16.04 25.71
C ALA A 257 2.56 -17.42 26.02
N GLU A 258 1.23 -17.54 26.07
CA GLU A 258 0.52 -18.83 26.24
C GLU A 258 0.81 -19.79 25.07
N VAL A 259 0.73 -19.30 23.83
CA VAL A 259 1.03 -20.09 22.64
C VAL A 259 2.50 -20.51 22.60
N ALA A 260 3.42 -19.60 22.91
CA ALA A 260 4.85 -19.92 22.99
C ALA A 260 5.14 -20.98 24.03
N ASN A 261 4.58 -20.85 25.25
CA ASN A 261 4.72 -21.84 26.32
C ASN A 261 4.15 -23.21 25.96
N ALA A 262 3.09 -23.26 25.17
CA ALA A 262 2.52 -24.52 24.67
C ALA A 262 3.40 -25.21 23.62
N ILE A 263 4.23 -24.45 22.88
CA ILE A 263 5.20 -24.99 21.91
C ILE A 263 6.50 -25.40 22.62
N ASP A 264 7.05 -24.51 23.42
CA ASP A 264 8.32 -24.69 24.13
C ASP A 264 8.30 -23.84 25.42
N PRO A 265 8.09 -24.49 26.60
CA PRO A 265 7.97 -23.78 27.88
C PRO A 265 9.28 -23.16 28.37
N ASP A 266 10.43 -23.56 27.80
CA ASP A 266 11.75 -23.10 28.24
C ASP A 266 12.25 -21.88 27.45
N SER A 267 11.51 -21.43 26.43
CA SER A 267 11.92 -20.34 25.55
C SER A 267 10.90 -19.18 25.57
N PRO A 268 11.33 -17.92 25.73
CA PRO A 268 10.45 -16.79 25.49
C PRO A 268 10.05 -16.73 24.01
N TRP A 269 8.86 -16.18 23.73
CA TRP A 269 8.27 -16.20 22.40
C TRP A 269 9.17 -15.63 21.29
N PHE A 270 9.93 -14.57 21.57
CA PHE A 270 10.79 -13.93 20.59
C PHE A 270 12.02 -14.78 20.22
N GLU A 271 12.62 -15.51 21.17
CA GLU A 271 13.70 -16.47 20.89
C GLU A 271 13.16 -17.69 20.13
N LEU A 272 11.95 -18.13 20.47
CA LEU A 272 11.26 -19.20 19.75
C LEU A 272 11.00 -18.80 18.29
N VAL A 273 10.49 -17.59 18.03
CA VAL A 273 10.31 -17.04 16.69
C VAL A 273 11.62 -17.03 15.92
N GLU A 274 12.72 -16.53 16.53
CA GLU A 274 14.03 -16.50 15.86
C GLU A 274 14.52 -17.90 15.46
N ARG A 275 14.36 -18.88 16.33
CA ARG A 275 14.73 -20.27 16.06
C ARG A 275 13.84 -20.92 14.99
N LEU A 276 12.55 -20.58 14.96
CA LEU A 276 11.60 -21.10 13.98
C LEU A 276 11.81 -20.54 12.57
N LYS A 277 12.42 -19.37 12.42
CA LYS A 277 12.80 -18.81 11.11
C LYS A 277 13.75 -19.70 10.32
N ASP A 278 14.49 -20.59 10.97
CA ASP A 278 15.38 -21.54 10.29
C ASP A 278 14.62 -22.65 9.52
N TYR A 279 13.32 -22.76 9.73
CA TYR A 279 12.45 -23.67 8.98
C TYR A 279 11.86 -22.94 7.77
N HIS A 280 12.52 -23.09 6.63
CA HIS A 280 12.14 -22.46 5.36
C HIS A 280 12.19 -23.45 4.20
N PRO A 281 11.52 -23.20 3.07
CA PRO A 281 11.66 -24.04 1.88
C PRO A 281 13.09 -24.03 1.35
N PRO A 282 13.52 -25.07 0.62
CA PRO A 282 14.72 -24.98 -0.20
C PRO A 282 14.61 -23.79 -1.16
N ARG A 283 15.71 -23.06 -1.38
CA ARG A 283 15.72 -21.85 -2.22
C ARG A 283 15.11 -22.05 -3.62
N GLU A 284 15.30 -23.25 -4.18
CA GLU A 284 14.80 -23.62 -5.51
C GLU A 284 13.28 -23.83 -5.55
N ARG A 285 12.64 -23.99 -4.38
CA ARG A 285 11.21 -24.26 -4.26
C ARG A 285 10.42 -23.12 -3.62
N ILE A 286 11.02 -21.96 -3.35
CA ILE A 286 10.34 -20.86 -2.66
C ILE A 286 9.07 -20.46 -3.42
N VAL A 287 9.18 -20.11 -4.69
CA VAL A 287 8.04 -19.67 -5.52
C VAL A 287 6.96 -20.74 -5.62
N GLU A 288 7.38 -22.01 -5.81
CA GLU A 288 6.45 -23.15 -5.84
C GLU A 288 5.72 -23.33 -4.50
N THR A 289 6.42 -23.18 -3.37
CA THR A 289 5.81 -23.30 -2.04
C THR A 289 4.76 -22.23 -1.81
N TYR A 290 5.01 -20.98 -2.22
CA TYR A 290 3.98 -19.94 -2.17
C TYR A 290 2.80 -20.26 -3.08
N ALA A 291 3.03 -20.79 -4.29
CA ALA A 291 1.95 -21.16 -5.20
C ALA A 291 1.09 -22.31 -4.64
N GLU A 292 1.71 -23.30 -4.01
CA GLU A 292 1.01 -24.39 -3.32
C GLU A 292 0.14 -23.85 -2.18
N GLU A 293 0.67 -22.94 -1.36
CA GLU A 293 -0.07 -22.35 -0.23
C GLU A 293 -1.20 -21.43 -0.70
N VAL A 294 -1.01 -20.67 -1.78
CA VAL A 294 -2.06 -19.86 -2.43
C VAL A 294 -3.21 -20.75 -2.90
N ALA A 295 -2.89 -21.86 -3.58
CA ALA A 295 -3.90 -22.80 -4.04
C ALA A 295 -4.66 -23.46 -2.87
N LYS A 296 -3.95 -23.80 -1.79
CA LYS A 296 -4.52 -24.37 -0.56
C LYS A 296 -5.45 -23.37 0.14
N ALA A 297 -5.03 -22.11 0.29
CA ALA A 297 -5.84 -21.07 0.91
C ALA A 297 -7.13 -20.81 0.11
N ARG A 298 -7.01 -20.73 -1.23
CA ARG A 298 -8.15 -20.58 -2.13
C ARG A 298 -9.13 -21.74 -2.01
N GLN A 299 -8.64 -22.99 -2.03
CA GLN A 299 -9.49 -24.17 -1.91
C GLN A 299 -10.21 -24.20 -0.56
N PHE A 300 -9.51 -23.86 0.52
CA PHE A 300 -10.10 -23.85 1.87
C PHE A 300 -11.27 -22.88 1.99
N ILE A 301 -11.15 -21.63 1.48
CA ILE A 301 -12.26 -20.66 1.57
C ILE A 301 -13.48 -21.09 0.75
N VAL A 302 -13.27 -21.81 -0.36
CA VAL A 302 -14.34 -22.39 -1.18
C VAL A 302 -15.02 -23.54 -0.44
N ASP A 303 -14.26 -24.51 0.06
CA ASP A 303 -14.79 -25.69 0.75
C ASP A 303 -15.57 -25.34 2.03
N LYS A 304 -15.11 -24.31 2.74
CA LYS A 304 -15.72 -23.83 3.99
C LYS A 304 -16.84 -22.80 3.77
N ASN A 305 -17.09 -22.39 2.53
CA ASN A 305 -18.04 -21.31 2.22
C ASN A 305 -17.76 -20.05 3.06
N ILE A 306 -16.50 -19.61 3.11
CA ILE A 306 -16.09 -18.43 3.88
C ILE A 306 -16.48 -17.15 3.16
N VAL A 307 -16.22 -17.09 1.86
CA VAL A 307 -16.49 -15.97 0.96
C VAL A 307 -16.57 -16.47 -0.47
N THR A 308 -17.37 -15.83 -1.31
CA THR A 308 -17.48 -16.19 -2.72
C THR A 308 -16.26 -15.73 -3.51
N VAL A 309 -15.62 -16.68 -4.21
CA VAL A 309 -14.54 -16.36 -5.17
C VAL A 309 -15.19 -16.07 -6.53
N PRO A 310 -15.00 -14.89 -7.11
CA PRO A 310 -15.61 -14.52 -8.38
C PRO A 310 -15.18 -15.45 -9.52
N GLU A 311 -16.12 -15.85 -10.38
CA GLU A 311 -15.82 -16.67 -11.54
C GLU A 311 -14.79 -15.99 -12.47
N GLY A 312 -13.83 -16.77 -12.97
CA GLY A 312 -12.79 -16.28 -13.88
C GLY A 312 -11.79 -15.30 -13.24
N GLU A 313 -11.75 -15.18 -11.90
CA GLU A 313 -10.64 -14.46 -11.26
C GLU A 313 -9.32 -15.20 -11.48
N ARG A 314 -8.22 -14.44 -11.55
CA ARG A 314 -6.89 -15.01 -11.83
C ARG A 314 -5.84 -14.36 -10.96
N LEU A 315 -5.06 -15.21 -10.29
CA LEU A 315 -3.86 -14.85 -9.56
C LEU A 315 -2.71 -15.72 -10.05
N ARG A 316 -1.62 -15.11 -10.47
CA ARG A 316 -0.38 -15.81 -10.75
C ARG A 316 0.66 -15.54 -9.68
N VAL A 317 1.26 -16.60 -9.16
CA VAL A 317 2.46 -16.51 -8.33
C VAL A 317 3.66 -16.54 -9.27
N VAL A 318 4.48 -15.51 -9.22
CA VAL A 318 5.61 -15.31 -10.13
C VAL A 318 6.83 -14.83 -9.36
N GLU A 319 8.02 -15.07 -9.92
CA GLU A 319 9.22 -14.45 -9.36
C GLU A 319 9.13 -12.93 -9.41
N THR A 320 9.55 -12.28 -8.33
CA THR A 320 9.75 -10.84 -8.34
C THR A 320 10.74 -10.48 -9.46
N PRO A 321 10.37 -9.58 -10.38
CA PRO A 321 11.28 -9.10 -11.42
C PRO A 321 12.62 -8.66 -10.82
N ALA A 322 13.73 -8.92 -11.53
CA ALA A 322 15.07 -8.69 -10.98
C ALA A 322 15.26 -7.26 -10.44
N PHE A 323 14.61 -6.30 -11.06
CA PHE A 323 14.71 -4.90 -10.70
C PHE A 323 13.91 -4.52 -9.44
N GLU A 324 12.90 -5.30 -9.07
CA GLU A 324 12.11 -5.05 -7.85
C GLU A 324 12.68 -5.73 -6.61
N ARG A 325 13.61 -6.66 -6.79
CA ARG A 325 14.12 -7.51 -5.69
C ARG A 325 14.79 -6.71 -4.57
N ALA A 326 15.34 -5.53 -4.89
CA ALA A 326 15.94 -4.65 -3.90
C ALA A 326 14.89 -4.00 -2.97
N THR A 327 13.72 -3.68 -3.51
CA THR A 327 12.62 -3.02 -2.78
C THR A 327 11.55 -4.00 -2.30
N THR A 328 11.51 -5.21 -2.87
CA THR A 328 10.61 -6.29 -2.49
C THR A 328 11.43 -7.50 -2.04
N PRO A 329 11.93 -7.51 -0.80
CA PRO A 329 12.87 -8.54 -0.36
C PRO A 329 12.24 -9.93 -0.21
N TYR A 330 10.93 -10.05 -0.04
CA TYR A 330 10.26 -11.33 0.22
C TYR A 330 9.10 -11.59 -0.73
N ALA A 331 8.01 -10.85 -0.59
CA ALA A 331 6.81 -11.00 -1.41
C ALA A 331 6.02 -9.69 -1.48
N ALA A 332 5.25 -9.50 -2.54
CA ALA A 332 4.34 -8.39 -2.71
C ALA A 332 3.17 -8.80 -3.62
N TYR A 333 2.05 -8.10 -3.48
CA TYR A 333 0.90 -8.29 -4.35
C TYR A 333 0.70 -7.06 -5.25
N MET A 334 0.56 -7.31 -6.55
CA MET A 334 0.16 -6.30 -7.54
C MET A 334 -1.27 -6.57 -7.99
N PRO A 335 -2.21 -5.67 -7.69
CA PRO A 335 -3.60 -5.86 -8.09
C PRO A 335 -3.79 -5.70 -9.61
N PRO A 336 -4.85 -6.33 -10.16
CA PRO A 336 -5.29 -6.04 -11.52
C PRO A 336 -5.69 -4.57 -11.65
N ALA A 337 -5.38 -3.95 -12.78
CA ALA A 337 -5.84 -2.60 -13.05
C ALA A 337 -7.37 -2.59 -13.27
N PRO A 338 -8.13 -1.69 -12.60
CA PRO A 338 -9.60 -1.77 -12.56
C PRO A 338 -10.31 -1.65 -13.89
N PHE A 339 -9.66 -1.04 -14.90
CA PHE A 339 -10.24 -0.83 -16.24
C PHE A 339 -9.61 -1.69 -17.33
N ASP A 340 -8.61 -2.52 -17.00
CA ASP A 340 -8.06 -3.49 -17.93
C ASP A 340 -8.93 -4.75 -18.03
N GLU A 341 -9.43 -5.09 -19.22
CA GLU A 341 -10.35 -6.21 -19.42
C GLU A 341 -9.74 -7.59 -19.08
N ASN A 342 -8.44 -7.76 -19.29
CA ASN A 342 -7.72 -9.03 -19.12
C ASN A 342 -6.71 -9.01 -17.95
N SER A 343 -6.84 -8.05 -17.07
CA SER A 343 -5.92 -7.87 -15.97
C SER A 343 -6.01 -9.03 -14.97
N GLU A 344 -4.87 -9.48 -14.49
CA GLU A 344 -4.72 -10.52 -13.48
C GLU A 344 -3.94 -9.98 -12.28
N GLY A 345 -4.18 -10.53 -11.10
CA GLY A 345 -3.34 -10.25 -9.94
C GLY A 345 -1.99 -10.97 -10.07
N LEU A 346 -0.92 -10.30 -9.66
CA LEU A 346 0.40 -10.90 -9.59
C LEU A 346 0.84 -10.97 -8.13
N PHE A 347 1.14 -12.17 -7.67
CA PHE A 347 1.77 -12.36 -6.38
C PHE A 347 3.27 -12.57 -6.62
N TYR A 348 4.05 -11.55 -6.36
CA TYR A 348 5.49 -11.58 -6.49
C TYR A 348 6.12 -12.30 -5.31
N VAL A 349 7.06 -13.19 -5.60
CA VAL A 349 7.89 -13.88 -4.61
C VAL A 349 9.34 -13.71 -5.01
N THR A 350 10.16 -13.15 -4.11
CA THR A 350 11.55 -12.86 -4.42
C THR A 350 12.42 -14.10 -4.24
N PRO A 351 13.01 -14.64 -5.32
CA PRO A 351 13.92 -15.77 -5.24
C PRO A 351 15.24 -15.36 -4.59
N ILE A 352 15.94 -16.33 -4.01
CA ILE A 352 17.27 -16.12 -3.45
C ILE A 352 18.31 -16.11 -4.57
N ASP A 353 19.08 -15.04 -4.72
CA ASP A 353 20.17 -14.98 -5.69
C ASP A 353 21.35 -15.84 -5.21
N PRO A 354 21.72 -16.91 -5.94
CA PRO A 354 22.84 -17.79 -5.56
C PRO A 354 24.21 -17.08 -5.62
N LYS A 355 24.29 -15.88 -6.19
CA LYS A 355 25.52 -15.10 -6.27
C LYS A 355 25.75 -14.21 -5.04
N GLU A 356 24.73 -14.01 -4.21
CA GLU A 356 24.88 -13.27 -2.96
C GLU A 356 25.77 -14.04 -1.96
N PRO A 357 26.41 -13.35 -0.99
CA PRO A 357 27.12 -14.00 0.10
C PRO A 357 26.21 -14.99 0.86
N GLU A 358 26.77 -16.12 1.31
CA GLU A 358 26.00 -17.17 2.00
C GLU A 358 25.23 -16.65 3.22
N GLU A 359 25.78 -15.69 3.94
CA GLU A 359 25.11 -15.06 5.08
C GLU A 359 23.84 -14.32 4.64
N VAL A 360 23.91 -13.55 3.55
CA VAL A 360 22.76 -12.83 2.98
C VAL A 360 21.72 -13.82 2.47
N GLN A 361 22.14 -14.87 1.76
CA GLN A 361 21.23 -15.93 1.30
C GLN A 361 20.49 -16.58 2.47
N ARG A 362 21.20 -16.89 3.56
CA ARG A 362 20.61 -17.49 4.76
C ARG A 362 19.59 -16.54 5.41
N ASP A 363 19.93 -15.27 5.57
CA ASP A 363 19.04 -14.28 6.20
C ASP A 363 17.78 -14.08 5.36
N ARG A 364 17.90 -14.02 4.03
CA ARG A 364 16.73 -13.96 3.14
C ARG A 364 15.88 -15.22 3.20
N LEU A 365 16.50 -16.42 3.25
CA LEU A 365 15.76 -17.68 3.43
C LEU A 365 14.93 -17.68 4.72
N ARG A 366 15.47 -17.15 5.81
CA ARG A 366 14.75 -17.01 7.09
C ARG A 366 13.50 -16.15 6.98
N GLY A 367 13.48 -15.16 6.07
CA GLY A 367 12.29 -14.37 5.75
C GLY A 367 11.17 -15.15 5.06
N HIS A 368 11.48 -16.31 4.48
CA HIS A 368 10.51 -17.24 3.90
C HIS A 368 10.13 -18.41 4.84
N CYS A 369 10.11 -18.12 6.15
CA CYS A 369 9.75 -19.11 7.17
C CYS A 369 8.41 -19.78 6.86
N ILE A 370 8.38 -21.15 6.91
CA ILE A 370 7.16 -21.92 6.58
C ILE A 370 5.98 -21.65 7.52
N TYR A 371 6.24 -21.09 8.69
CA TYR A 371 5.19 -20.75 9.68
C TYR A 371 4.66 -19.32 9.50
N ALA A 372 5.44 -18.42 8.89
CA ALA A 372 5.03 -17.07 8.52
C ALA A 372 4.35 -17.04 7.12
N LEU A 373 4.81 -17.89 6.20
CA LEU A 373 4.35 -17.95 4.82
C LEU A 373 2.82 -18.06 4.68
N PRO A 374 2.09 -18.91 5.44
CA PRO A 374 0.64 -18.97 5.36
C PRO A 374 -0.03 -17.63 5.70
N ILE A 375 0.51 -16.87 6.65
CA ILE A 375 -0.04 -15.57 7.06
C ILE A 375 0.13 -14.55 5.94
N THR A 376 1.30 -14.50 5.32
CA THR A 376 1.56 -13.66 4.14
C THR A 376 0.60 -14.00 2.99
N VAL A 377 0.40 -15.28 2.70
CA VAL A 377 -0.52 -15.72 1.64
C VAL A 377 -1.98 -15.35 1.96
N ILE A 378 -2.40 -15.49 3.20
CA ILE A 378 -3.74 -15.10 3.64
C ILE A 378 -3.94 -13.58 3.47
N HIS A 379 -2.95 -12.79 3.87
CA HIS A 379 -2.98 -11.33 3.79
C HIS A 379 -3.01 -10.83 2.34
N GLU A 380 -2.07 -11.31 1.52
CA GLU A 380 -1.87 -10.80 0.17
C GLU A 380 -2.80 -11.46 -0.88
N ALA A 381 -3.14 -12.74 -0.69
CA ALA A 381 -3.90 -13.51 -1.67
C ALA A 381 -5.33 -13.84 -1.20
N TYR A 382 -5.54 -14.99 -0.54
CA TYR A 382 -6.87 -15.51 -0.20
C TYR A 382 -7.06 -15.74 1.29
N PRO A 383 -8.11 -15.12 1.87
CA PRO A 383 -9.12 -14.23 1.27
C PRO A 383 -8.76 -12.74 1.31
N GLY A 384 -7.48 -12.36 1.47
CA GLY A 384 -6.99 -11.01 1.68
C GLY A 384 -7.09 -10.07 0.48
N HIS A 385 -5.99 -9.34 0.23
CA HIS A 385 -5.95 -8.24 -0.76
C HIS A 385 -6.38 -8.66 -2.16
N HIS A 386 -5.88 -9.80 -2.69
CA HIS A 386 -6.24 -10.22 -4.04
C HIS A 386 -7.75 -10.37 -4.22
N LEU A 387 -8.40 -11.11 -3.31
CA LEU A 387 -9.83 -11.34 -3.41
C LEU A 387 -10.62 -10.04 -3.28
N GLN A 388 -10.31 -9.21 -2.29
CA GLN A 388 -10.98 -7.95 -2.02
C GLN A 388 -10.86 -6.99 -3.21
N LEU A 389 -9.64 -6.76 -3.73
CA LEU A 389 -9.40 -5.83 -4.84
C LEU A 389 -9.96 -6.36 -6.17
N THR A 390 -9.96 -7.69 -6.38
CA THR A 390 -10.62 -8.30 -7.53
C THR A 390 -12.14 -8.09 -7.49
N VAL A 391 -12.78 -8.21 -6.33
CA VAL A 391 -14.20 -7.91 -6.17
C VAL A 391 -14.47 -6.43 -6.41
N ALA A 392 -13.66 -5.54 -5.85
CA ALA A 392 -13.77 -4.09 -6.05
C ALA A 392 -13.63 -3.69 -7.53
N ALA A 393 -12.65 -4.26 -8.25
CA ALA A 393 -12.44 -4.01 -9.68
C ALA A 393 -13.63 -4.46 -10.56
N ARG A 394 -14.48 -5.39 -10.08
CA ARG A 394 -15.69 -5.85 -10.78
C ARG A 394 -16.94 -5.07 -10.39
N SER A 395 -16.84 -4.12 -9.48
CA SER A 395 -17.98 -3.28 -9.09
C SER A 395 -18.55 -2.53 -10.31
N PRO A 396 -19.88 -2.38 -10.43
CA PRO A 396 -20.48 -1.51 -11.43
C PRO A 396 -20.19 -0.02 -11.15
N SER A 397 -19.84 0.34 -9.92
CA SER A 397 -19.47 1.70 -9.53
C SER A 397 -18.01 2.00 -9.86
N LYS A 398 -17.79 3.02 -10.71
CA LYS A 398 -16.44 3.51 -11.00
C LYS A 398 -15.74 4.06 -9.75
N VAL A 399 -16.47 4.62 -8.81
CA VAL A 399 -15.92 5.10 -7.53
C VAL A 399 -15.33 3.95 -6.74
N ARG A 400 -16.07 2.83 -6.57
CA ARG A 400 -15.61 1.64 -5.83
C ARG A 400 -14.48 0.89 -6.53
N LYS A 401 -14.37 1.02 -7.87
CA LYS A 401 -13.24 0.46 -8.63
C LYS A 401 -11.94 1.19 -8.38
N VAL A 402 -11.99 2.51 -8.25
CA VAL A 402 -10.81 3.38 -8.26
C VAL A 402 -10.36 3.76 -6.86
N PHE A 403 -11.33 4.08 -5.99
CA PHE A 403 -11.03 4.64 -4.67
C PHE A 403 -11.22 3.60 -3.57
N GLY A 404 -10.15 3.37 -2.81
CA GLY A 404 -10.14 2.53 -1.63
C GLY A 404 -9.70 3.31 -0.39
N ASN A 405 -10.31 3.00 0.76
CA ASN A 405 -9.89 3.53 2.04
C ASN A 405 -9.00 2.51 2.76
N ASN A 406 -7.83 2.95 3.24
CA ASN A 406 -6.84 2.08 3.86
C ASN A 406 -7.38 1.33 5.08
N LEU A 407 -8.29 1.93 5.86
CA LEU A 407 -8.90 1.25 7.00
C LEU A 407 -9.70 0.01 6.57
N PHE A 408 -10.36 0.08 5.42
CA PHE A 408 -11.06 -1.08 4.87
C PHE A 408 -10.09 -2.09 4.26
N VAL A 409 -9.20 -1.64 3.38
CA VAL A 409 -8.32 -2.51 2.59
C VAL A 409 -7.35 -3.28 3.48
N GLU A 410 -6.62 -2.58 4.35
CA GLU A 410 -5.67 -3.19 5.28
C GLU A 410 -6.37 -3.90 6.45
N GLY A 411 -7.48 -3.31 6.91
CA GLY A 411 -8.29 -3.91 7.97
C GLY A 411 -8.89 -5.24 7.57
N TRP A 412 -9.34 -5.38 6.30
CA TRP A 412 -9.81 -6.64 5.75
C TRP A 412 -8.70 -7.70 5.72
N ALA A 413 -7.53 -7.37 5.18
CA ALA A 413 -6.42 -8.31 5.09
C ALA A 413 -5.98 -8.81 6.48
N LEU A 414 -5.84 -7.90 7.45
CA LEU A 414 -5.51 -8.27 8.83
C LEU A 414 -6.65 -9.05 9.54
N TYR A 415 -7.91 -8.75 9.22
CA TYR A 415 -9.04 -9.53 9.70
C TYR A 415 -9.02 -10.96 9.14
N CYS A 416 -8.63 -11.14 7.88
CA CYS A 416 -8.53 -12.45 7.26
C CYS A 416 -7.50 -13.37 7.94
N GLU A 417 -6.40 -12.84 8.45
CA GLU A 417 -5.41 -13.62 9.21
C GLU A 417 -6.04 -14.29 10.44
N GLU A 418 -6.87 -13.56 11.20
CA GLU A 418 -7.61 -14.09 12.35
C GLU A 418 -8.73 -15.03 11.93
N LEU A 419 -9.49 -14.63 10.91
CA LEU A 419 -10.60 -15.40 10.36
C LEU A 419 -10.17 -16.81 9.96
N MET A 420 -9.05 -16.93 9.24
CA MET A 420 -8.57 -18.22 8.75
C MET A 420 -8.15 -19.14 9.90
N TRP A 421 -7.56 -18.57 10.95
CA TRP A 421 -7.29 -19.32 12.19
C TRP A 421 -8.60 -19.77 12.87
N GLU A 422 -9.56 -18.87 13.06
CA GLU A 422 -10.89 -19.19 13.65
C GLU A 422 -11.62 -20.30 12.88
N GLN A 423 -11.48 -20.34 11.56
CA GLN A 423 -12.13 -21.34 10.70
C GLN A 423 -11.37 -22.67 10.62
N GLY A 424 -10.21 -22.79 11.26
CA GLY A 424 -9.42 -24.01 11.32
C GLY A 424 -8.60 -24.29 10.06
N TYR A 425 -8.11 -23.25 9.37
CA TYR A 425 -7.19 -23.38 8.24
C TYR A 425 -5.92 -24.15 8.62
N THR A 426 -5.45 -23.94 9.82
CA THR A 426 -4.38 -24.69 10.45
C THR A 426 -4.60 -24.80 11.95
N SER A 427 -4.08 -25.86 12.55
CA SER A 427 -4.00 -26.04 14.00
C SER A 427 -2.56 -25.98 14.52
N ASP A 428 -1.61 -25.62 13.66
CA ASP A 428 -0.20 -25.52 14.03
C ASP A 428 0.04 -24.24 14.86
N LEU A 429 0.33 -24.42 16.15
CA LEU A 429 0.58 -23.31 17.06
C LEU A 429 1.76 -22.43 16.62
N ARG A 430 2.70 -22.95 15.82
CA ARG A 430 3.80 -22.16 15.30
C ARG A 430 3.32 -21.11 14.29
N VAL A 431 2.33 -21.45 13.47
CA VAL A 431 1.66 -20.47 12.58
C VAL A 431 0.91 -19.42 13.41
N ARG A 432 0.19 -19.85 14.47
CA ARG A 432 -0.48 -18.90 15.38
C ARG A 432 0.52 -17.96 16.07
N LEU A 433 1.68 -18.46 16.48
CA LEU A 433 2.75 -17.67 17.06
C LEU A 433 3.20 -16.51 16.15
N PHE A 434 3.44 -16.81 14.87
CA PHE A 434 3.82 -15.77 13.89
C PHE A 434 2.67 -14.79 13.63
N GLN A 435 1.44 -15.25 13.53
CA GLN A 435 0.28 -14.38 13.36
C GLN A 435 0.09 -13.43 14.56
N LEU A 436 0.23 -13.91 15.79
CA LEU A 436 0.14 -13.08 16.99
C LEU A 436 1.30 -12.08 17.09
N LYS A 437 2.53 -12.51 16.75
CA LYS A 437 3.67 -11.60 16.62
C LYS A 437 3.38 -10.46 15.65
N ASP A 438 2.79 -10.76 14.51
CA ASP A 438 2.44 -9.76 13.52
C ASP A 438 1.29 -8.85 14.01
N LEU A 439 0.35 -9.37 14.80
CA LEU A 439 -0.69 -8.56 15.44
C LEU A 439 -0.11 -7.60 16.50
N VAL A 440 0.89 -8.03 17.27
CA VAL A 440 1.65 -7.14 18.18
C VAL A 440 2.24 -5.97 17.40
N TRP A 441 2.89 -6.23 16.29
CA TRP A 441 3.43 -5.17 15.43
C TRP A 441 2.34 -4.19 14.96
N ARG A 442 1.17 -4.68 14.50
CA ARG A 442 0.07 -3.82 14.07
C ARG A 442 -0.52 -2.99 15.22
N ALA A 443 -0.50 -3.51 16.45
CA ALA A 443 -0.91 -2.74 17.62
C ALA A 443 0.11 -1.63 17.97
N VAL A 444 1.40 -1.91 17.87
CA VAL A 444 2.47 -0.91 18.04
C VAL A 444 2.39 0.18 16.99
N ARG A 445 2.03 -0.13 15.73
CA ARG A 445 1.83 0.87 14.67
C ARG A 445 0.83 1.95 15.05
N VAL A 446 -0.28 1.59 15.70
CA VAL A 446 -1.29 2.56 16.15
C VAL A 446 -0.70 3.54 17.18
N ILE A 447 0.04 3.00 18.15
CA ILE A 447 0.67 3.79 19.23
C ILE A 447 1.72 4.74 18.64
N VAL A 448 2.53 4.23 17.72
CA VAL A 448 3.62 4.98 17.10
C VAL A 448 3.10 6.07 16.16
N ASP A 449 2.08 5.78 15.36
CA ASP A 449 1.47 6.75 14.43
C ASP A 449 0.91 7.96 15.20
N VAL A 450 0.10 7.71 16.22
CA VAL A 450 -0.41 8.76 17.11
C VAL A 450 0.75 9.47 17.85
N GLY A 451 1.74 8.71 18.31
CA GLY A 451 2.92 9.24 19.00
C GLY A 451 3.70 10.23 18.14
N LEU A 452 4.05 9.84 16.91
CA LEU A 452 4.83 10.63 15.95
C LEU A 452 4.11 11.93 15.57
N HIS A 453 2.82 11.83 15.23
CA HIS A 453 2.10 12.94 14.63
C HIS A 453 1.35 13.82 15.63
N CYS A 454 0.99 13.31 16.81
CA CYS A 454 0.16 14.03 17.77
C CYS A 454 0.84 14.31 19.11
N LYS A 455 1.83 13.50 19.53
CA LYS A 455 2.36 13.52 20.90
C LYS A 455 3.85 13.85 21.00
N GLY A 456 4.48 14.24 19.90
CA GLY A 456 5.89 14.64 19.87
C GLY A 456 6.87 13.49 20.09
N MET A 457 6.46 12.23 19.85
CA MET A 457 7.35 11.07 19.83
C MET A 457 8.45 11.29 18.81
N SER A 458 9.69 11.15 19.21
CA SER A 458 10.82 11.24 18.30
C SER A 458 10.95 10.01 17.42
N PHE A 459 11.66 10.14 16.31
CA PHE A 459 11.98 9.02 15.41
C PHE A 459 12.63 7.84 16.17
N ASN A 460 13.62 8.12 17.01
CA ASN A 460 14.32 7.07 17.75
C ASN A 460 13.44 6.39 18.81
N GLU A 461 12.55 7.12 19.47
CA GLU A 461 11.56 6.53 20.39
C GLU A 461 10.62 5.59 19.63
N ALA A 462 10.14 5.98 18.44
CA ALA A 462 9.31 5.16 17.59
C ALA A 462 10.03 3.86 17.15
N VAL A 463 11.30 3.97 16.72
CA VAL A 463 12.15 2.81 16.39
C VAL A 463 12.28 1.88 17.61
N ASN A 464 12.56 2.46 18.80
CA ASN A 464 12.66 1.66 20.03
C ASN A 464 11.35 0.94 20.38
N TRP A 465 10.18 1.55 20.11
CA TRP A 465 8.89 0.88 20.29
C TRP A 465 8.78 -0.37 19.40
N LEU A 466 9.15 -0.26 18.13
CA LEU A 466 9.10 -1.41 17.19
C LEU A 466 10.12 -2.50 17.58
N VAL A 467 11.32 -2.12 18.01
CA VAL A 467 12.36 -3.08 18.42
C VAL A 467 11.99 -3.76 19.73
N ASN A 468 11.56 -3.02 20.74
CA ASN A 468 11.38 -3.57 22.08
C ASN A 468 10.05 -4.30 22.26
N GLU A 469 8.97 -3.80 21.62
CA GLU A 469 7.63 -4.36 21.81
C GLU A 469 7.25 -5.37 20.72
N ALA A 470 7.58 -5.07 19.44
CA ALA A 470 7.27 -5.94 18.31
C ALA A 470 8.45 -6.85 17.91
N HIS A 471 9.62 -6.70 18.55
CA HIS A 471 10.85 -7.44 18.25
C HIS A 471 11.21 -7.43 16.76
N LEU A 472 11.04 -6.27 16.11
CA LEU A 472 11.54 -6.06 14.75
C LEU A 472 13.06 -5.86 14.79
N GLU A 473 13.74 -6.38 13.77
CA GLU A 473 15.14 -6.05 13.53
C GLU A 473 15.32 -4.54 13.38
N TYR A 474 16.40 -4.00 13.92
CA TYR A 474 16.62 -2.56 13.96
C TYR A 474 16.51 -1.88 12.58
N SER A 475 17.09 -2.48 11.54
CA SER A 475 17.03 -1.96 10.17
C SER A 475 15.58 -1.90 9.63
N ASN A 476 14.78 -2.94 9.90
CA ASN A 476 13.38 -2.99 9.52
C ASN A 476 12.55 -1.96 10.32
N ALA A 477 12.82 -1.81 11.62
CA ALA A 477 12.17 -0.80 12.44
C ALA A 477 12.47 0.63 11.96
N VAL A 478 13.71 0.91 11.55
CA VAL A 478 14.11 2.21 10.96
C VAL A 478 13.36 2.46 9.65
N ALA A 479 13.32 1.49 8.74
CA ALA A 479 12.61 1.62 7.46
C ALA A 479 11.10 1.86 7.66
N GLU A 480 10.49 1.11 8.58
CA GLU A 480 9.07 1.28 8.92
C GLU A 480 8.76 2.66 9.52
N VAL A 481 9.57 3.14 10.48
CA VAL A 481 9.34 4.46 11.08
C VAL A 481 9.54 5.57 10.04
N ARG A 482 10.52 5.45 9.13
CA ARG A 482 10.65 6.39 8.00
C ARG A 482 9.34 6.48 7.20
N ARG A 483 8.78 5.33 6.85
CA ARG A 483 7.51 5.27 6.13
C ARG A 483 6.37 5.91 6.94
N TYR A 484 6.29 5.64 8.25
CA TYR A 484 5.24 6.20 9.11
C TYR A 484 5.30 7.72 9.20
N THR A 485 6.50 8.31 9.23
CA THR A 485 6.64 9.78 9.25
C THR A 485 6.06 10.46 8.01
N ALA A 486 6.03 9.77 6.85
CA ALA A 486 5.54 10.29 5.58
C ALA A 486 4.09 9.85 5.25
N SER A 487 3.46 9.02 6.09
CA SER A 487 2.12 8.48 5.81
C SER A 487 1.22 8.49 7.06
N PRO A 488 0.93 9.67 7.64
CA PRO A 488 0.06 9.78 8.82
C PRO A 488 -1.29 9.11 8.58
N THR A 489 -1.82 8.41 9.60
CA THR A 489 -3.06 7.61 9.61
C THR A 489 -3.00 6.28 8.84
N GLN A 490 -1.99 6.04 7.99
CA GLN A 490 -1.83 4.76 7.31
C GLN A 490 -1.37 3.63 8.25
N PRO A 491 -0.36 3.84 9.13
CA PRO A 491 0.09 2.79 10.05
C PRO A 491 -0.99 2.26 10.99
N LEU A 492 -1.89 3.11 11.46
CA LEU A 492 -3.00 2.71 12.33
C LEU A 492 -4.14 2.00 11.60
N SER A 493 -4.22 2.11 10.27
CA SER A 493 -5.35 1.63 9.47
C SER A 493 -5.60 0.13 9.61
N TYR A 494 -4.56 -0.67 9.70
CA TYR A 494 -4.62 -2.14 9.81
C TYR A 494 -5.45 -2.60 11.00
N LEU A 495 -5.04 -2.22 12.21
CA LEU A 495 -5.71 -2.65 13.42
C LEU A 495 -7.08 -1.97 13.59
N THR A 496 -7.16 -0.68 13.32
CA THR A 496 -8.41 0.08 13.42
C THR A 496 -9.47 -0.50 12.50
N GLY A 497 -9.11 -0.80 11.26
CA GLY A 497 -10.01 -1.43 10.29
C GLY A 497 -10.43 -2.85 10.70
N LYS A 498 -9.48 -3.69 11.13
CA LYS A 498 -9.79 -5.04 11.66
C LYS A 498 -10.79 -4.96 12.81
N MET A 499 -10.59 -4.07 13.77
CA MET A 499 -11.46 -3.94 14.93
C MET A 499 -12.88 -3.49 14.53
N ALA A 500 -13.00 -2.59 13.57
CA ALA A 500 -14.27 -2.17 13.03
C ALA A 500 -15.01 -3.31 12.30
N ILE A 501 -14.30 -4.10 11.47
CA ILE A 501 -14.88 -5.27 10.79
C ILE A 501 -15.33 -6.33 11.80
N LEU A 502 -14.56 -6.62 12.84
CA LEU A 502 -14.95 -7.56 13.90
C LEU A 502 -16.20 -7.10 14.63
N LYS A 503 -16.29 -5.81 14.98
CA LYS A 503 -17.46 -5.21 15.60
C LYS A 503 -18.69 -5.35 14.70
N LEU A 504 -18.56 -5.01 13.43
CA LEU A 504 -19.65 -5.12 12.44
C LEU A 504 -20.11 -6.56 12.27
N ARG A 505 -19.19 -7.54 12.23
CA ARG A 505 -19.52 -8.97 12.20
C ARG A 505 -20.35 -9.38 13.42
N GLN A 506 -19.94 -8.97 14.61
CA GLN A 506 -20.68 -9.27 15.86
C GLN A 506 -22.08 -8.64 15.87
N GLU A 507 -22.23 -7.43 15.36
CA GLU A 507 -23.53 -6.75 15.26
C GLU A 507 -24.45 -7.45 14.27
N CYS A 508 -23.94 -7.87 13.10
CA CYS A 508 -24.70 -8.68 12.14
C CYS A 508 -25.10 -10.04 12.73
N GLN A 509 -24.20 -10.71 13.45
CA GLN A 509 -24.51 -11.98 14.13
C GLN A 509 -25.62 -11.81 15.16
N ARG A 510 -25.59 -10.76 15.99
CA ARG A 510 -26.64 -10.48 16.97
C ARG A 510 -27.98 -10.17 16.32
N ARG A 511 -27.98 -9.41 15.22
CA ARG A 511 -29.20 -9.03 14.51
C ARG A 511 -29.84 -10.19 13.76
N GLU A 512 -29.04 -11.02 13.08
CA GLU A 512 -29.52 -12.12 12.24
C GLU A 512 -29.70 -13.42 13.02
N GLY A 513 -29.10 -13.59 14.19
CA GLY A 513 -29.20 -14.75 15.03
C GLY A 513 -28.88 -16.06 14.29
N SER A 514 -29.79 -17.04 14.33
CA SER A 514 -29.62 -18.32 13.63
C SER A 514 -29.59 -18.23 12.10
N ASN A 515 -29.98 -17.09 11.53
CA ASN A 515 -29.96 -16.86 10.08
C ASN A 515 -28.63 -16.24 9.61
N PHE A 516 -27.69 -15.94 10.51
CA PHE A 516 -26.39 -15.40 10.13
C PHE A 516 -25.62 -16.40 9.27
N SER A 517 -25.03 -15.89 8.18
CA SER A 517 -24.13 -16.65 7.32
C SER A 517 -22.82 -15.86 7.16
N LEU A 518 -21.72 -16.49 7.50
CA LEU A 518 -20.39 -15.88 7.38
C LEU A 518 -20.08 -15.50 5.93
N GLN A 519 -20.36 -16.41 4.98
CA GLN A 519 -20.18 -16.13 3.55
C GLN A 519 -21.01 -14.94 3.11
N ARG A 520 -22.30 -14.90 3.42
CA ARG A 520 -23.18 -13.78 3.04
C ARG A 520 -22.71 -12.45 3.67
N PHE A 521 -22.21 -12.48 4.90
CA PHE A 521 -21.61 -11.29 5.53
C PHE A 521 -20.41 -10.81 4.75
N HIS A 522 -19.46 -11.68 4.41
CA HIS A 522 -18.27 -11.31 3.67
C HIS A 522 -18.60 -10.86 2.24
N ASP A 523 -19.49 -11.55 1.55
CA ASP A 523 -19.89 -11.17 0.19
C ASP A 523 -20.51 -9.76 0.16
N ARG A 524 -21.37 -9.44 1.13
CA ARG A 524 -21.94 -8.09 1.28
C ARG A 524 -20.89 -7.06 1.65
N LEU A 525 -19.96 -7.41 2.52
CA LEU A 525 -18.86 -6.54 2.93
C LEU A 525 -17.97 -6.18 1.74
N LEU A 526 -17.52 -7.18 0.98
CA LEU A 526 -16.65 -6.98 -0.19
C LEU A 526 -17.38 -6.30 -1.36
N ALA A 527 -18.69 -6.49 -1.52
CA ALA A 527 -19.49 -5.78 -2.52
C ALA A 527 -19.51 -4.26 -2.30
N CYS A 528 -19.17 -3.79 -1.10
CA CYS A 528 -18.96 -2.37 -0.83
C CYS A 528 -17.67 -1.81 -1.46
N GLY A 529 -16.81 -2.67 -2.03
CA GLY A 529 -15.51 -2.26 -2.56
C GLY A 529 -14.57 -1.81 -1.45
N GLY A 530 -13.85 -0.71 -1.67
CA GLY A 530 -12.95 -0.11 -0.68
C GLY A 530 -13.55 1.09 0.07
N LEU A 531 -14.86 1.16 0.26
CA LEU A 531 -15.50 2.30 0.93
C LEU A 531 -14.97 2.51 2.35
N PRO A 532 -14.92 3.74 2.88
CA PRO A 532 -14.68 4.00 4.29
C PRO A 532 -15.58 3.14 5.18
N ILE A 533 -15.02 2.56 6.24
CA ILE A 533 -15.69 1.54 7.06
C ILE A 533 -17.03 2.00 7.63
N ARG A 534 -17.17 3.30 7.93
CA ARG A 534 -18.42 3.89 8.39
C ARG A 534 -19.55 3.77 7.36
N LEU A 535 -19.23 3.95 6.08
CA LEU A 535 -20.20 3.78 4.99
C LEU A 535 -20.57 2.31 4.81
N VAL A 536 -19.60 1.41 4.97
CA VAL A 536 -19.84 -0.04 4.95
C VAL A 536 -20.80 -0.46 6.08
N GLU A 537 -20.61 0.06 7.30
CA GLU A 537 -21.54 -0.16 8.41
C GLU A 537 -22.98 0.23 8.04
N GLU A 538 -23.16 1.44 7.47
CA GLU A 538 -24.45 1.93 7.03
C GLU A 538 -25.07 1.09 5.90
N MET A 539 -24.24 0.56 5.00
CA MET A 539 -24.68 -0.30 3.89
C MET A 539 -25.15 -1.68 4.36
N LEU A 540 -24.56 -2.22 5.44
CA LEU A 540 -24.89 -3.54 5.97
C LEU A 540 -26.05 -3.53 6.99
N GLN A 541 -26.41 -2.36 7.50
CA GLN A 541 -27.61 -2.17 8.33
C GLN A 541 -28.89 -2.26 7.49
#